data_9baa1c93cd0fe263489ce912dd19853f
#
_entry.id   9baa1c93cd0fe263489ce912dd19853f
#
_cell.length_a   1.000
_cell.length_b   1.000
_cell.length_c   1.000
_cell.angle_alpha   90.00
_cell.angle_beta   90.00
_cell.angle_gamma   90.00
#
_symmetry.space_group_name_H-M   'P 1'
#
loop_
_entity.id
_entity.type
_entity.pdbx_description
1 polymer ?
#
loop_
_entity_poly.entity_id
_entity_poly.type
_entity_poly.pdbx_seq_one_letter_code
_entity_poly.pdbx_strand_id
1 'polypeptide(L)' 'MKIEELDVVKLKDGREGAIVYRFDDDHFMFEAKDDYDLKLPTISMSDIEEVTWKVSEH' A
#
# COMPACT_ATOMS: atom_id res chain seq x y z
N MET A 1 12.07 4.92 -4.09
CA MET A 1 10.78 4.37 -4.54
C MET A 1 9.67 5.34 -4.14
N LYS A 2 8.87 5.77 -5.07
CA LYS A 2 7.77 6.69 -4.78
C LYS A 2 6.46 5.92 -4.79
N ILE A 3 5.70 6.02 -3.70
CA ILE A 3 4.41 5.37 -3.57
C ILE A 3 3.30 6.39 -3.85
N GLU A 4 2.35 6.01 -4.68
CA GLU A 4 1.21 6.87 -5.03
C GLU A 4 -0.09 6.19 -4.64
N GLU A 5 -1.13 7.00 -4.46
CA GLU A 5 -2.47 6.46 -4.23
C GLU A 5 -2.86 5.57 -5.41
N LEU A 6 -3.51 4.44 -5.10
CA LEU A 6 -3.93 3.40 -6.02
C LEU A 6 -2.82 2.45 -6.48
N ASP A 7 -1.57 2.66 -6.06
CA ASP A 7 -0.54 1.65 -6.26
C ASP A 7 -0.89 0.40 -5.48
N VAL A 8 -0.53 -0.76 -6.01
CA VAL A 8 -0.66 -2.03 -5.29
C VAL A 8 0.72 -2.41 -4.78
N VAL A 9 0.80 -2.73 -3.49
CA VAL A 9 2.07 -3.03 -2.85
C VAL A 9 1.99 -4.37 -2.12
N LYS A 10 3.14 -5.00 -1.94
CA LYS A 10 3.28 -6.16 -1.10
C LYS A 10 4.08 -5.75 0.13
N LEU A 11 3.55 -6.08 1.30
CA LEU A 11 4.22 -5.78 2.56
C LEU A 11 5.19 -6.89 2.94
N LYS A 12 6.12 -6.56 3.82
CA LYS A 12 7.14 -7.52 4.28
C LYS A 12 6.55 -8.70 5.04
N ASP A 13 5.34 -8.55 5.60
CA ASP A 13 4.65 -9.63 6.28
C ASP A 13 3.87 -10.54 5.33
N GLY A 14 3.92 -10.26 4.02
CA GLY A 14 3.26 -11.07 3.00
C GLY A 14 1.91 -10.58 2.52
N ARG A 15 1.32 -9.57 3.20
CA ARG A 15 0.04 -9.02 2.75
C ARG A 15 0.25 -8.21 1.48
N GLU A 16 -0.74 -8.25 0.59
CA GLU A 16 -0.75 -7.44 -0.61
C GLU A 16 -2.04 -6.63 -0.65
N GLY A 17 -1.98 -5.42 -1.12
CA GLY A 17 -3.16 -4.57 -1.22
C GLY A 17 -2.87 -3.23 -1.83
N ALA A 18 -3.88 -2.37 -1.83
CA ALA A 18 -3.82 -1.07 -2.47
C ALA A 18 -3.52 0.04 -1.47
N ILE A 19 -2.84 1.06 -1.94
CA ILE A 19 -2.67 2.30 -1.20
C ILE A 19 -3.91 3.15 -1.47
N VAL A 20 -4.72 3.39 -0.45
CA VAL A 20 -5.97 4.14 -0.59
C VAL A 20 -5.81 5.61 -0.25
N TYR A 21 -4.77 5.97 0.50
CA TYR A 21 -4.48 7.35 0.82
C TYR A 21 -3.01 7.52 1.19
N ARG A 22 -2.43 8.64 0.81
CA ARG A 22 -1.04 8.95 1.14
C ARG A 22 -1.04 10.15 2.10
N PHE A 23 -0.59 9.92 3.35
CA PHE A 23 -0.52 10.97 4.36
C PHE A 23 0.70 11.86 4.14
N ASP A 24 1.84 11.24 3.83
CA ASP A 24 3.09 11.92 3.54
C ASP A 24 3.99 10.93 2.76
N ASP A 25 5.27 11.24 2.62
CA ASP A 25 6.18 10.40 1.84
C ASP A 25 6.48 9.05 2.51
N ASP A 26 6.12 8.90 3.78
CA ASP A 26 6.46 7.71 4.56
C ASP A 26 5.26 6.98 5.16
N HIS A 27 4.07 7.56 5.10
CA HIS A 27 2.88 6.98 5.74
C HIS A 27 1.72 6.90 4.77
N PHE A 28 1.07 5.75 4.75
CA PHE A 28 0.01 5.45 3.79
C PHE A 28 -1.11 4.69 4.47
N MET A 29 -2.33 4.88 3.98
CA MET A 29 -3.46 4.05 4.37
C MET A 29 -3.53 2.87 3.40
N PHE A 30 -3.56 1.66 3.93
CA PHE A 30 -3.45 0.43 3.18
C PHE A 30 -4.73 -0.40 3.29
N GLU A 31 -5.23 -0.89 2.16
CA GLU A 31 -6.36 -1.80 2.12
C GLU A 31 -5.88 -3.16 1.64
N ALA A 32 -5.83 -4.14 2.55
CA ALA A 32 -5.38 -5.48 2.22
C ALA A 32 -6.37 -6.14 1.26
N LYS A 33 -5.84 -6.83 0.26
CA LYS A 33 -6.61 -7.47 -0.80
C LYS A 33 -7.66 -8.45 -0.27
N ASP A 34 -7.33 -9.15 0.80
CA ASP A 34 -8.19 -10.18 1.39
C ASP A 34 -8.81 -9.75 2.71
N ASP A 35 -8.84 -8.46 2.99
CA ASP A 35 -9.38 -7.94 4.25
C ASP A 35 -10.85 -7.58 4.09
N TYR A 36 -11.72 -8.48 4.52
CA TYR A 36 -13.17 -8.29 4.44
C TYR A 36 -13.71 -7.42 5.57
N ASP A 37 -12.90 -7.13 6.58
CA ASP A 37 -13.29 -6.28 7.70
C ASP A 37 -13.10 -4.80 7.41
N LEU A 38 -12.57 -4.47 6.24
CA LEU A 38 -12.30 -3.10 5.81
C LEU A 38 -11.48 -2.31 6.82
N LYS A 39 -10.53 -2.97 7.45
CA LYS A 39 -9.57 -2.30 8.31
C LYS A 39 -8.57 -1.60 7.39
N LEU A 40 -8.42 -0.31 7.58
CA LEU A 40 -7.53 0.50 6.75
C LEU A 40 -6.35 0.96 7.60
N PRO A 41 -5.41 0.06 7.91
CA PRO A 41 -4.27 0.42 8.75
C PRO A 41 -3.35 1.42 8.07
N THR A 42 -2.68 2.22 8.89
CA THR A 42 -1.62 3.09 8.41
C THR A 42 -0.33 2.28 8.41
N ILE A 43 0.35 2.27 7.27
CA ILE A 43 1.64 1.60 7.13
C ILE A 43 2.70 2.63 6.80
N SER A 44 3.96 2.27 7.01
CA SER A 44 5.09 3.13 6.66
C SER A 44 5.80 2.58 5.43
N MET A 45 6.63 3.41 4.81
CA MET A 45 7.45 2.98 3.67
C MET A 45 8.29 1.74 4.03
N SER A 46 8.76 1.65 5.27
CA SER A 46 9.59 0.53 5.70
C SER A 46 8.81 -0.79 5.77
N ASP A 47 7.49 -0.75 5.79
CA ASP A 47 6.66 -1.96 5.78
C ASP A 47 6.49 -2.54 4.39
N ILE A 48 6.81 -1.78 3.34
CA ILE A 48 6.59 -2.18 1.96
C ILE A 48 7.80 -2.94 1.43
N GLU A 49 7.55 -4.16 0.92
CA GLU A 49 8.58 -4.95 0.28
C GLU A 49 8.77 -4.54 -1.18
N GLU A 50 7.67 -4.43 -1.92
CA GLU A 50 7.73 -4.05 -3.32
C GLU A 50 6.41 -3.47 -3.80
N VAL A 51 6.46 -2.71 -4.89
CA VAL A 51 5.27 -2.26 -5.61
C VAL A 51 4.99 -3.28 -6.70
N THR A 52 3.83 -3.93 -6.64
CA THR A 52 3.47 -4.98 -7.59
C THR A 52 2.67 -4.45 -8.77
N TRP A 53 2.06 -3.29 -8.62
CA TRP A 53 1.33 -2.64 -9.70
C TRP A 53 1.40 -1.13 -9.50
N LYS A 54 1.88 -0.42 -10.51
CA LYS A 54 2.12 1.02 -10.42
C LYS A 54 1.05 1.77 -11.20
N VAL A 55 0.24 2.61 -10.52
CA VAL A 55 -0.85 3.32 -11.17
C VAL A 55 -0.35 4.25 -12.29
N SER A 56 0.79 4.90 -12.11
CA SER A 56 1.33 5.82 -13.10
C SER A 56 1.82 5.14 -14.38
N GLU A 57 1.91 3.81 -14.39
CA GLU A 57 2.36 3.04 -15.55
C GLU A 57 1.17 2.41 -16.28
N HIS A 58 -0.02 2.75 -15.89
CA HIS A 58 -1.26 2.26 -16.47
C HIS A 58 -2.25 3.41 -16.65
#